data_f8db11775116516cbc6c55ec739de09b
#
_entry.id   f8db11775116516cbc6c55ec739de09b
#
_cell.length_a   1.000
_cell.length_b   1.000
_cell.length_c   1.000
_cell.angle_alpha   90.00
_cell.angle_beta   90.00
_cell.angle_gamma   90.00
#
_symmetry.space_group_name_H-M   'P 1'
#
loop_
_entity.id
_entity.type
_entity.pdbx_description
1 polymer ?
#
loop_
_entity_poly.entity_id
_entity_poly.type
_entity_poly.pdbx_seq_one_letter_code
_entity_poly.pdbx_strand_id
1 'polypeptide(L)'
;MNPLGVSSFQCFTPEQVKEINEKIRMSITSKESPYDAAVGVPKRGSFSYVPCPPMMDLLHPWLYNCQTINLQYFGYDIYWNFHLDKFTYNEYGEGGEYAWHTDANRSEQPIDLKLTCILNLSEEPYEGGEFYTIIDPKPQPLDSGHAIVFNSLIAHKVTPVTKGKRITLTYWAEGPSWR
;
A
#
# COMPACT_ATOMS: atom_id res chain seq x y z
N MET A 1 6.29 -8.23 15.29
CA MET A 1 6.88 -7.04 14.66
C MET A 1 8.35 -7.27 14.41
N ASN A 2 8.81 -6.98 13.23
CA ASN A 2 10.24 -6.82 12.97
C ASN A 2 10.71 -5.57 13.74
N PRO A 3 11.75 -5.62 14.60
CA PRO A 3 12.27 -4.46 15.33
C PRO A 3 12.72 -3.32 14.41
N LEU A 4 12.74 -3.53 13.13
CA LEU A 4 13.15 -2.60 12.10
C LEU A 4 12.02 -1.70 11.55
N GLY A 5 10.81 -1.73 12.10
CA GLY A 5 9.75 -0.79 11.73
C GLY A 5 8.87 -1.23 10.54
N VAL A 6 8.76 -2.55 10.32
CA VAL A 6 7.81 -3.14 9.37
C VAL A 6 6.93 -4.14 10.11
N SER A 7 5.63 -4.09 9.90
CA SER A 7 4.65 -5.02 10.48
C SER A 7 3.77 -5.60 9.39
N SER A 8 3.59 -6.92 9.39
CA SER A 8 2.72 -7.66 8.48
C SER A 8 1.69 -8.46 9.28
N PHE A 9 0.46 -8.51 8.80
CA PHE A 9 -0.65 -9.21 9.46
C PHE A 9 -1.71 -9.64 8.45
N GLN A 10 -2.39 -10.77 8.74
CA GLN A 10 -3.57 -11.17 7.98
C GLN A 10 -4.77 -10.33 8.40
N CYS A 11 -5.51 -9.82 7.44
CA CYS A 11 -6.63 -8.91 7.64
C CYS A 11 -7.95 -9.44 7.10
N PHE A 12 -7.93 -10.08 5.93
CA PHE A 12 -9.13 -10.51 5.23
C PHE A 12 -9.04 -11.95 4.72
N THR A 13 -10.20 -12.60 4.64
CA THR A 13 -10.34 -13.91 3.98
C THR A 13 -10.39 -13.73 2.45
N PRO A 14 -10.22 -14.81 1.66
CA PRO A 14 -10.36 -14.74 0.20
C PRO A 14 -11.73 -14.21 -0.26
N GLU A 15 -12.81 -14.56 0.44
CA GLU A 15 -14.17 -14.09 0.13
C GLU A 15 -14.29 -12.59 0.34
N GLN A 16 -13.72 -12.07 1.44
CA GLN A 16 -13.69 -10.64 1.73
C GLN A 16 -12.82 -9.88 0.71
N VAL A 17 -11.68 -10.45 0.29
CA VAL A 17 -10.85 -9.88 -0.78
C VAL A 17 -11.64 -9.71 -2.07
N LYS A 18 -12.44 -10.72 -2.44
CA LYS A 18 -13.31 -10.66 -3.62
C LYS A 18 -14.36 -9.57 -3.51
N GLU A 19 -15.06 -9.50 -2.37
CA GLU A 19 -16.08 -8.46 -2.09
C GLU A 19 -15.47 -7.04 -2.16
N ILE A 20 -14.30 -6.84 -1.56
CA ILE A 20 -13.57 -5.57 -1.62
C ILE A 20 -13.24 -5.19 -3.06
N ASN A 21 -12.70 -6.12 -3.84
CA ASN A 21 -12.36 -5.87 -5.24
C ASN A 21 -13.60 -5.54 -6.10
N GLU A 22 -14.71 -6.22 -5.89
CA GLU A 22 -15.97 -5.92 -6.59
C GLU A 22 -16.43 -4.49 -6.31
N LYS A 23 -16.41 -4.07 -5.05
CA LYS A 23 -16.77 -2.69 -4.66
C LYS A 23 -15.78 -1.66 -5.20
N ILE A 24 -14.48 -1.96 -5.19
CA ILE A 24 -13.44 -1.08 -5.77
C ILE A 24 -13.70 -0.88 -7.26
N ARG A 25 -13.91 -1.95 -8.02
CA ARG A 25 -14.16 -1.87 -9.47
C ARG A 25 -15.37 -1.00 -9.84
N MET A 26 -16.39 -0.95 -8.98
CA MET A 26 -17.54 -0.05 -9.14
C MET A 26 -17.23 1.41 -8.76
N SER A 27 -16.21 1.64 -7.95
CA SER A 27 -15.86 2.95 -7.40
C SER A 27 -14.72 3.66 -8.15
N ILE A 28 -14.00 2.95 -9.03
CA ILE A 28 -12.92 3.52 -9.83
C ILE A 28 -13.48 4.52 -10.83
N THR A 29 -12.99 5.76 -10.78
CA THR A 29 -13.41 6.84 -11.68
C THR A 29 -12.48 7.05 -12.87
N SER A 30 -11.21 6.64 -12.74
CA SER A 30 -10.20 6.75 -13.79
C SER A 30 -9.13 5.68 -13.60
N LYS A 31 -8.61 5.16 -14.71
CA LYS A 31 -7.42 4.30 -14.74
C LYS A 31 -6.27 5.09 -15.31
N GLU A 32 -5.22 5.24 -14.53
CA GLU A 32 -4.04 5.99 -14.94
C GLU A 32 -2.90 5.06 -15.36
N SER A 33 -2.06 5.53 -16.26
CA SER A 33 -1.00 4.77 -16.89
C SER A 33 0.35 4.93 -16.16
N PRO A 34 1.32 4.06 -16.41
CA PRO A 34 2.28 3.47 -15.49
C PRO A 34 3.62 4.19 -15.37
N TYR A 35 3.71 5.48 -15.41
CA TYR A 35 4.96 6.16 -15.10
C TYR A 35 4.75 7.13 -13.97
N ASP A 36 5.28 6.82 -12.80
CA ASP A 36 5.34 7.79 -11.72
C ASP A 36 6.48 8.78 -12.01
N ALA A 37 6.19 9.75 -12.87
CA ALA A 37 7.11 10.82 -13.20
C ALA A 37 7.47 11.68 -11.97
N ALA A 38 6.66 11.65 -10.92
CA ALA A 38 6.89 12.45 -9.72
C ALA A 38 8.10 11.96 -8.92
N VAL A 39 8.45 10.68 -9.02
CA VAL A 39 9.55 10.07 -8.27
C VAL A 39 10.75 9.73 -9.16
N GLY A 40 10.61 9.81 -10.48
CA GLY A 40 11.69 9.51 -11.44
C GLY A 40 12.14 8.03 -11.43
N VAL A 41 11.32 7.13 -10.89
CA VAL A 41 11.64 5.73 -10.68
C VAL A 41 10.76 4.84 -11.56
N PRO A 42 11.34 3.84 -12.26
CA PRO A 42 10.57 2.94 -13.10
C PRO A 42 9.49 2.18 -12.32
N LYS A 43 8.22 2.42 -12.69
CA LYS A 43 7.06 1.65 -12.26
C LYS A 43 6.37 1.10 -13.50
N ARG A 44 6.22 -0.20 -13.59
CA ARG A 44 5.46 -0.90 -14.64
C ARG A 44 4.23 -1.53 -14.03
N GLY A 45 3.07 -1.05 -14.40
CA GLY A 45 1.79 -1.49 -13.87
C GLY A 45 0.75 -0.42 -14.14
N SER A 46 -0.45 -0.58 -13.69
CA SER A 46 -1.47 0.48 -13.71
C SER A 46 -1.93 0.78 -12.29
N PHE A 47 -2.43 1.97 -12.09
CA PHE A 47 -3.08 2.31 -10.83
C PHE A 47 -4.37 3.10 -11.07
N SER A 48 -5.25 3.06 -10.09
CA SER A 48 -6.49 3.80 -10.08
C SER A 48 -6.71 4.38 -8.70
N TYR A 49 -7.33 5.55 -8.64
CA TYR A 49 -7.72 6.13 -7.37
C TYR A 49 -9.12 5.65 -6.96
N VAL A 50 -9.25 5.30 -5.70
CA VAL A 50 -10.49 4.83 -5.08
C VAL A 50 -10.82 5.75 -3.91
N PRO A 51 -11.95 6.49 -3.94
CA PRO A 51 -12.33 7.35 -2.81
C PRO A 51 -12.48 6.54 -1.52
N CYS A 52 -11.94 7.06 -0.40
CA CYS A 52 -12.04 6.37 0.89
C CYS A 52 -13.48 6.21 1.40
N PRO A 53 -14.36 7.26 1.38
CA PRO A 53 -15.65 7.18 2.05
C PRO A 53 -16.51 5.97 1.67
N PRO A 54 -16.70 5.59 0.39
CA PRO A 54 -17.53 4.44 0.04
C PRO A 54 -16.94 3.10 0.42
N MET A 55 -15.64 3.05 0.77
CA MET A 55 -14.92 1.82 1.09
C MET A 55 -14.79 1.56 2.59
N MET A 56 -15.11 2.54 3.43
CA MET A 56 -14.81 2.49 4.86
C MET A 56 -15.48 1.32 5.58
N ASP A 57 -16.71 0.93 5.19
CA ASP A 57 -17.41 -0.20 5.80
C ASP A 57 -16.63 -1.51 5.67
N LEU A 58 -15.97 -1.73 4.54
CA LEU A 58 -15.20 -2.94 4.25
C LEU A 58 -13.74 -2.84 4.74
N LEU A 59 -13.12 -1.66 4.63
CA LEU A 59 -11.69 -1.48 4.89
C LEU A 59 -11.36 -1.04 6.33
N HIS A 60 -12.38 -0.74 7.14
CA HIS A 60 -12.18 -0.34 8.54
C HIS A 60 -11.31 -1.32 9.34
N PRO A 61 -11.44 -2.66 9.25
CA PRO A 61 -10.58 -3.58 10.01
C PRO A 61 -9.09 -3.41 9.68
N TRP A 62 -8.75 -3.20 8.41
CA TRP A 62 -7.38 -2.96 7.97
C TRP A 62 -6.82 -1.66 8.54
N LEU A 63 -7.55 -0.55 8.36
CA LEU A 63 -7.11 0.77 8.79
C LEU A 63 -7.03 0.86 10.33
N TYR A 64 -7.96 0.21 11.04
CA TYR A 64 -7.93 0.12 12.49
C TYR A 64 -6.67 -0.62 12.99
N ASN A 65 -6.29 -1.73 12.34
CA ASN A 65 -5.07 -2.44 12.67
C ASN A 65 -3.81 -1.59 12.38
N CYS A 66 -3.77 -0.87 11.25
CA CYS A 66 -2.67 0.05 10.94
C CYS A 66 -2.54 1.15 12.02
N GLN A 67 -3.66 1.72 12.46
CA GLN A 67 -3.68 2.71 13.53
C GLN A 67 -3.21 2.11 14.86
N THR A 68 -3.65 0.91 15.20
CA THR A 68 -3.23 0.22 16.43
C THR A 68 -1.73 -0.03 16.43
N ILE A 69 -1.18 -0.49 15.29
CA ILE A 69 0.25 -0.68 15.12
C ILE A 69 1.00 0.65 15.24
N ASN A 70 0.46 1.73 14.66
CA ASN A 70 1.03 3.05 14.83
C ASN A 70 1.13 3.45 16.31
N LEU A 71 0.03 3.33 17.05
CA LEU A 71 0.00 3.70 18.47
C LEU A 71 0.95 2.87 19.33
N GLN A 72 1.10 1.58 19.00
CA GLN A 72 1.93 0.65 19.78
C GLN A 72 3.43 0.77 19.48
N TYR A 73 3.80 1.13 18.24
CA TYR A 73 5.17 0.91 17.79
C TYR A 73 5.81 2.11 17.08
N PHE A 74 5.06 2.90 16.32
CA PHE A 74 5.63 4.06 15.63
C PHE A 74 5.43 5.35 16.41
N GLY A 75 4.27 5.51 17.03
CA GLY A 75 3.95 6.70 17.82
C GLY A 75 3.84 7.98 16.98
N TYR A 76 3.56 7.86 15.68
CA TYR A 76 3.41 9.02 14.82
C TYR A 76 2.08 9.71 15.05
N ASP A 77 2.11 11.02 15.01
CA ASP A 77 0.92 11.84 14.89
C ASP A 77 0.39 11.73 13.46
N ILE A 78 -0.83 11.20 13.28
CA ILE A 78 -1.43 10.90 11.99
C ILE A 78 -2.74 11.65 11.83
N TYR A 79 -2.92 12.29 10.67
CA TYR A 79 -4.16 12.94 10.26
C TYR A 79 -5.02 11.94 9.47
N TRP A 80 -5.88 11.19 10.16
CA TRP A 80 -6.79 10.22 9.53
C TRP A 80 -7.94 10.94 8.82
N ASN A 81 -7.69 11.47 7.64
CA ASN A 81 -8.63 12.34 6.92
C ASN A 81 -9.39 11.60 5.82
N PHE A 82 -10.08 10.53 6.19
CA PHE A 82 -10.79 9.65 5.23
C PHE A 82 -11.91 10.34 4.42
N HIS A 83 -12.33 11.54 4.76
CA HIS A 83 -13.34 12.28 3.98
C HIS A 83 -12.79 12.86 2.69
N LEU A 84 -11.50 13.14 2.64
CA LEU A 84 -10.82 13.75 1.49
C LEU A 84 -9.85 12.81 0.81
N ASP A 85 -9.45 11.75 1.50
CA ASP A 85 -8.42 10.83 1.05
C ASP A 85 -8.95 9.82 0.01
N LYS A 86 -8.00 9.23 -0.66
CA LYS A 86 -8.19 8.16 -1.63
C LYS A 86 -7.16 7.06 -1.42
N PHE A 87 -7.58 5.85 -1.71
CA PHE A 87 -6.67 4.72 -1.86
C PHE A 87 -6.09 4.69 -3.27
N THR A 88 -4.90 4.12 -3.40
CA THR A 88 -4.31 3.79 -4.70
C THR A 88 -4.41 2.29 -4.92
N TYR A 89 -5.22 1.89 -5.89
CA TYR A 89 -5.39 0.51 -6.33
C TYR A 89 -4.39 0.21 -7.44
N ASN A 90 -3.41 -0.64 -7.17
CA ASN A 90 -2.33 -0.96 -8.08
C ASN A 90 -2.53 -2.35 -8.68
N GLU A 91 -2.32 -2.48 -9.99
CA GLU A 91 -2.36 -3.73 -10.73
C GLU A 91 -1.02 -3.94 -11.45
N TYR A 92 -0.36 -5.04 -11.14
CA TYR A 92 0.89 -5.47 -11.77
C TYR A 92 0.62 -6.80 -12.51
N GLY A 93 0.54 -6.74 -13.84
CA GLY A 93 0.54 -7.92 -14.71
C GLY A 93 1.96 -8.46 -14.91
N GLU A 94 2.13 -9.46 -15.79
CA GLU A 94 3.43 -10.03 -16.12
C GLU A 94 4.41 -8.96 -16.59
N GLY A 95 5.63 -8.96 -16.03
CA GLY A 95 6.64 -7.92 -16.20
C GLY A 95 6.40 -6.67 -15.36
N GLY A 96 5.27 -6.58 -14.64
CA GLY A 96 4.95 -5.47 -13.75
C GLY A 96 5.89 -5.44 -12.54
N GLU A 97 6.44 -4.27 -12.24
CA GLU A 97 7.41 -4.06 -11.16
C GLU A 97 7.36 -2.62 -10.64
N TYR A 98 7.98 -2.41 -9.48
CA TYR A 98 8.27 -1.06 -8.99
C TYR A 98 9.69 -1.05 -8.40
N ALA A 99 10.58 -0.28 -9.00
CA ALA A 99 11.98 -0.21 -8.57
C ALA A 99 12.12 0.38 -7.16
N TRP A 100 13.34 0.35 -6.59
CA TRP A 100 13.62 0.93 -5.28
C TRP A 100 13.21 2.39 -5.20
N HIS A 101 12.36 2.73 -4.23
CA HIS A 101 11.88 4.08 -3.95
C HIS A 101 11.51 4.23 -2.47
N THR A 102 11.31 5.46 -2.05
CA THR A 102 10.64 5.84 -0.79
C THR A 102 9.36 6.57 -1.13
N ASP A 103 8.31 6.40 -0.34
CA ASP A 103 7.05 7.13 -0.55
C ASP A 103 7.13 8.56 -0.01
N ALA A 104 7.80 8.73 1.14
CA ALA A 104 8.00 10.03 1.73
C ALA A 104 9.25 10.70 1.16
N ASN A 105 9.07 11.89 0.60
CA ASN A 105 10.14 12.84 0.35
C ASN A 105 10.02 13.94 1.39
N ARG A 106 11.14 14.33 2.01
CA ARG A 106 11.16 15.55 2.85
C ARG A 106 10.79 16.72 1.95
N SER A 107 9.55 17.18 2.06
CA SER A 107 9.05 18.31 1.32
C SER A 107 9.08 19.56 2.21
N GLU A 108 9.05 20.74 1.58
CA GLU A 108 8.85 22.00 2.27
C GLU A 108 7.38 22.21 2.70
N GLN A 109 6.53 21.19 2.46
CA GLN A 109 5.12 21.22 2.83
C GLN A 109 4.93 20.98 4.34
N PRO A 110 3.88 21.52 4.96
CA PRO A 110 3.61 21.32 6.38
C PRO A 110 3.13 19.91 6.74
N ILE A 111 2.97 19.05 5.76
CA ILE A 111 2.46 17.68 5.88
C ILE A 111 3.42 16.72 5.20
N ASP A 112 3.78 15.64 5.87
CA ASP A 112 4.60 14.56 5.34
C ASP A 112 3.92 13.22 5.47
N LEU A 113 4.22 12.30 4.56
CA LEU A 113 3.82 10.91 4.68
C LEU A 113 4.56 10.26 5.85
N LYS A 114 3.83 9.61 6.74
CA LYS A 114 4.34 8.95 7.94
C LYS A 114 4.37 7.44 7.78
N LEU A 115 3.25 6.87 7.34
CA LEU A 115 3.11 5.43 7.17
C LEU A 115 2.62 5.11 5.76
N THR A 116 3.19 4.07 5.21
CA THR A 116 2.68 3.37 4.05
C THR A 116 1.98 2.10 4.51
N CYS A 117 0.70 1.99 4.17
CA CYS A 117 -0.16 0.85 4.47
C CYS A 117 -0.51 0.16 3.15
N ILE A 118 -0.09 -1.09 2.97
CA ILE A 118 -0.36 -1.87 1.75
C ILE A 118 -1.19 -3.10 2.12
N LEU A 119 -2.26 -3.33 1.38
CA LEU A 119 -3.11 -4.52 1.47
C LEU A 119 -3.02 -5.29 0.16
N ASN A 120 -2.72 -6.59 0.21
CA ASN A 120 -2.75 -7.44 -0.98
C ASN A 120 -4.20 -7.91 -1.25
N LEU A 121 -4.71 -7.54 -2.40
CA LEU A 121 -6.04 -7.88 -2.90
C LEU A 121 -6.00 -8.82 -4.12
N SER A 122 -4.90 -9.55 -4.34
CA SER A 122 -4.83 -10.52 -5.42
C SER A 122 -5.82 -11.66 -5.19
N GLU A 123 -6.76 -11.87 -6.11
CA GLU A 123 -7.78 -12.93 -6.01
C GLU A 123 -7.23 -14.29 -6.43
N GLU A 124 -6.29 -14.28 -7.38
CA GLU A 124 -5.68 -15.48 -7.92
C GLU A 124 -4.20 -15.56 -7.54
N PRO A 125 -3.61 -16.75 -7.46
CA PRO A 125 -2.18 -16.92 -7.25
C PRO A 125 -1.36 -16.25 -8.36
N TYR A 126 -0.23 -15.67 -7.98
CA TYR A 126 0.75 -15.10 -8.91
C TYR A 126 2.17 -15.52 -8.50
N GLU A 127 3.12 -15.40 -9.43
CA GLU A 127 4.54 -15.69 -9.20
C GLU A 127 5.38 -14.42 -9.42
N GLY A 128 6.47 -14.26 -8.66
CA GLY A 128 7.20 -12.99 -8.59
C GLY A 128 6.41 -11.91 -7.85
N GLY A 129 6.64 -10.63 -8.17
CA GLY A 129 5.95 -9.53 -7.50
C GLY A 129 6.24 -9.45 -6.01
N GLU A 130 7.40 -9.95 -5.58
CA GLU A 130 7.80 -9.97 -4.18
C GLU A 130 8.08 -8.55 -3.66
N PHE A 131 7.67 -8.30 -2.42
CA PHE A 131 7.87 -7.01 -1.75
C PHE A 131 9.12 -7.04 -0.86
N TYR A 132 10.07 -6.19 -1.16
CA TYR A 132 11.31 -6.03 -0.39
C TYR A 132 11.38 -4.67 0.27
N THR A 133 12.00 -4.63 1.43
CA THR A 133 12.42 -3.40 2.10
C THR A 133 13.94 -3.39 2.25
N ILE A 134 14.55 -2.21 2.32
CA ILE A 134 16.00 -2.09 2.47
C ILE A 134 16.54 -2.61 3.82
N ILE A 135 15.64 -2.75 4.78
CA ILE A 135 15.98 -3.17 6.15
C ILE A 135 15.95 -4.69 6.35
N ASP A 136 15.46 -5.46 5.38
CA ASP A 136 15.43 -6.92 5.43
C ASP A 136 15.84 -7.50 4.07
N PRO A 137 16.84 -8.39 4.03
CA PRO A 137 17.28 -9.03 2.78
C PRO A 137 16.25 -10.03 2.22
N LYS A 138 15.25 -10.42 3.01
CA LYS A 138 14.18 -11.34 2.60
C LYS A 138 12.94 -10.58 2.16
N PRO A 139 12.16 -11.14 1.21
CA PRO A 139 10.87 -10.56 0.87
C PRO A 139 9.95 -10.59 2.08
N GLN A 140 9.18 -9.53 2.23
CA GLN A 140 8.17 -9.47 3.28
C GLN A 140 6.96 -10.32 2.87
N PRO A 141 6.43 -11.17 3.77
CA PRO A 141 5.24 -11.95 3.48
C PRO A 141 4.04 -11.01 3.27
N LEU A 142 3.44 -11.11 2.10
CA LEU A 142 2.29 -10.30 1.72
C LEU A 142 1.36 -11.15 0.82
N ASP A 143 0.82 -12.23 1.39
CA ASP A 143 -0.15 -13.10 0.74
C ASP A 143 -1.49 -12.38 0.53
N SER A 144 -2.40 -12.97 -0.25
CA SER A 144 -3.76 -12.42 -0.43
C SER A 144 -4.48 -12.21 0.91
N GLY A 145 -5.09 -11.04 1.08
CA GLY A 145 -5.74 -10.63 2.33
C GLY A 145 -4.78 -10.19 3.45
N HIS A 146 -3.46 -10.31 3.25
CA HIS A 146 -2.47 -9.76 4.18
C HIS A 146 -2.22 -8.30 3.93
N ALA A 147 -1.87 -7.60 5.01
CA ALA A 147 -1.45 -6.21 4.97
C ALA A 147 -0.05 -6.04 5.56
N ILE A 148 0.62 -5.00 5.13
CA ILE A 148 1.90 -4.54 5.67
C ILE A 148 1.82 -3.06 5.95
N VAL A 149 2.39 -2.63 7.07
CA VAL A 149 2.52 -1.22 7.44
C VAL A 149 3.95 -0.92 7.85
N PHE A 150 4.48 0.20 7.36
CA PHE A 150 5.85 0.63 7.60
C PHE A 150 6.01 2.15 7.48
N ASN A 151 7.13 2.65 8.01
CA ASN A 151 7.50 4.05 7.86
C ASN A 151 7.74 4.40 6.39
N SER A 152 7.08 5.42 5.87
CA SER A 152 7.15 5.84 4.47
C SER A 152 8.54 6.27 3.99
N LEU A 153 9.51 6.51 4.91
CA LEU A 153 10.92 6.77 4.59
C LEU A 153 11.71 5.48 4.30
N ILE A 154 11.15 4.29 4.56
CA ILE A 154 11.84 3.03 4.28
C ILE A 154 11.81 2.79 2.76
N ALA A 155 13.01 2.69 2.17
CA ALA A 155 13.12 2.31 0.78
C ALA A 155 12.63 0.87 0.57
N HIS A 156 11.82 0.69 -0.48
CA HIS A 156 11.20 -0.58 -0.81
C HIS A 156 11.02 -0.76 -2.32
N LYS A 157 10.74 -1.98 -2.74
CA LYS A 157 10.52 -2.32 -4.15
C LYS A 157 9.53 -3.46 -4.30
N VAL A 158 8.99 -3.61 -5.51
CA VAL A 158 8.28 -4.79 -5.98
C VAL A 158 9.07 -5.42 -7.14
N THR A 159 9.43 -6.71 -7.03
CA THR A 159 10.10 -7.42 -8.12
C THR A 159 9.15 -7.66 -9.29
N PRO A 160 9.65 -7.96 -10.50
CA PRO A 160 8.78 -8.28 -11.62
C PRO A 160 7.82 -9.44 -11.30
N VAL A 161 6.55 -9.28 -11.63
CA VAL A 161 5.57 -10.37 -11.67
C VAL A 161 5.95 -11.27 -12.85
N THR A 162 6.17 -12.55 -12.61
CA THR A 162 6.59 -13.51 -13.66
C THR A 162 5.41 -14.29 -14.23
N LYS A 163 4.30 -14.38 -13.46
CA LYS A 163 3.06 -15.04 -13.91
C LYS A 163 1.87 -14.49 -13.13
N GLY A 164 0.75 -14.32 -13.82
CA GLY A 164 -0.50 -13.88 -13.21
C GLY A 164 -0.57 -12.37 -12.97
N LYS A 165 -1.28 -11.97 -11.94
CA LYS A 165 -1.49 -10.56 -11.62
C LYS A 165 -1.43 -10.32 -10.11
N ARG A 166 -0.56 -9.40 -9.69
CA ARG A 166 -0.51 -8.88 -8.32
C ARG A 166 -1.38 -7.63 -8.23
N ILE A 167 -2.25 -7.60 -7.22
CA ILE A 167 -3.16 -6.48 -6.96
C ILE A 167 -2.96 -6.00 -5.53
N THR A 168 -2.79 -4.70 -5.34
CA THR A 168 -2.69 -4.11 -4.00
C THR A 168 -3.47 -2.81 -3.87
N LEU A 169 -3.91 -2.55 -2.65
CA LEU A 169 -4.47 -1.28 -2.25
C LEU A 169 -3.47 -0.60 -1.30
N THR A 170 -3.13 0.65 -1.60
CA THR A 170 -2.21 1.44 -0.78
C THR A 170 -2.94 2.63 -0.18
N TYR A 171 -2.70 2.87 1.11
CA TYR A 171 -3.06 4.08 1.82
C TYR A 171 -1.79 4.70 2.41
N TRP A 172 -1.61 5.99 2.17
CA TRP A 172 -0.53 6.76 2.76
C TRP A 172 -1.08 7.65 3.88
N ALA A 173 -0.67 7.36 5.09
CA ALA A 173 -1.09 8.12 6.26
C ALA A 173 -0.18 9.33 6.46
N GLU A 174 -0.79 10.50 6.44
CA GLU A 174 -0.13 11.80 6.57
C GLU A 174 -0.06 12.25 8.04
N GLY A 175 0.89 13.12 8.33
CA GLY A 175 1.04 13.77 9.62
C GLY A 175 1.86 15.04 9.52
N PRO A 176 2.23 15.69 10.65
CA PRO A 176 3.04 16.90 10.64
C PRO A 176 4.40 16.64 10.03
N SER A 177 5.04 17.67 9.48
CA SER A 177 6.37 17.56 8.88
C SER A 177 7.39 16.89 9.78
N TRP A 178 8.30 16.13 9.18
CA TRP A 178 9.45 15.58 9.88
C TRP A 178 10.37 16.71 10.37
N ARG A 179 10.72 16.70 11.64
CA ARG A 179 11.61 17.67 12.27
C ARG A 179 13.00 17.08 12.49
#